data_cbbac81c738a06dcf7b4033ab9ee5990
#
_entry.id   cbbac81c738a06dcf7b4033ab9ee5990
#
_cell.length_a   1.000
_cell.length_b   1.000
_cell.length_c   1.000
_cell.angle_alpha   90.00
_cell.angle_beta   90.00
_cell.angle_gamma   90.00
#
_symmetry.space_group_name_H-M   'P 1'
#
loop_
_entity.id
_entity.type
_entity.pdbx_description
1 polymer ?
#
loop_
_entity_poly.entity_id
_entity_poly.type
_entity_poly.pdbx_seq_one_letter_code
_entity_poly.pdbx_strand_id
1 'polypeptide(L)'
;MEWPALTERFLLYLAAECGLSVNYRESVRRSLARFTEWCRSRELSPQHITEPLLAEYRRLLHEEGLALSSCRIAMVHLRRFFRYLNSRAVIEQNPAALVKGGAVRRAIPETLAAESVAKMLDATDADDIPYGARDRAILEMLYGSGLRVSELVRLRADQISWEEKFLRITGKGGKTRYVPMGTMAAKALQNYVQQARHVLAREGHRVPELFLSNRGEPLTRERIRQIIRKRAASAGLNEHVYPHIMRHSFATHLLENGADLRVIQDMLGHADLATTQIYTHVEAKRLVGLHRNFHPRGRKRD
;
A
#
# COMPACT_ATOMS: atom_id res chain seq x y z
N MET A 1 24.75 -23.84 15.61
CA MET A 1 24.61 -23.14 14.30
C MET A 1 24.38 -21.66 14.61
N GLU A 2 25.13 -20.76 13.97
CA GLU A 2 25.10 -19.33 14.30
C GLU A 2 23.87 -18.60 13.72
N TRP A 3 23.43 -17.55 14.37
CA TRP A 3 22.28 -16.74 13.98
C TRP A 3 22.28 -16.28 12.51
N PRO A 4 23.42 -15.79 11.94
CA PRO A 4 23.44 -15.35 10.55
C PRO A 4 23.10 -16.47 9.57
N ALA A 5 23.67 -17.65 9.73
CA ALA A 5 23.40 -18.80 8.87
C ALA A 5 21.93 -19.26 8.94
N LEU A 6 21.33 -19.25 10.13
CA LEU A 6 19.92 -19.59 10.33
C LEU A 6 18.99 -18.56 9.69
N THR A 7 19.32 -17.28 9.81
CA THR A 7 18.55 -16.18 9.21
C THR A 7 18.56 -16.28 7.69
N GLU A 8 19.72 -16.49 7.06
CA GLU A 8 19.82 -16.61 5.59
C GLU A 8 19.06 -17.83 5.08
N ARG A 9 19.19 -18.99 5.73
CA ARG A 9 18.42 -20.20 5.37
C ARG A 9 16.92 -19.96 5.45
N PHE A 10 16.45 -19.25 6.48
CA PHE A 10 15.04 -18.90 6.61
C PHE A 10 14.57 -17.94 5.52
N LEU A 11 15.37 -16.94 5.17
CA LEU A 11 15.05 -16.02 4.09
C LEU A 11 14.98 -16.70 2.72
N LEU A 12 15.86 -17.68 2.48
CA LEU A 12 15.81 -18.54 1.29
C LEU A 12 14.54 -19.41 1.29
N TYR A 13 14.18 -20.03 2.41
CA TYR A 13 12.93 -20.77 2.57
C TYR A 13 11.70 -19.90 2.25
N LEU A 14 11.66 -18.66 2.77
CA LEU A 14 10.57 -17.72 2.48
C LEU A 14 10.50 -17.35 1.00
N ALA A 15 11.64 -17.32 0.31
CA ALA A 15 11.72 -17.03 -1.11
C ALA A 15 11.27 -18.20 -1.97
N ALA A 16 11.90 -19.36 -1.76
CA ALA A 16 11.79 -20.52 -2.63
C ALA A 16 10.52 -21.35 -2.34
N GLU A 17 10.27 -21.67 -1.07
CA GLU A 17 9.16 -22.55 -0.70
C GLU A 17 7.85 -21.80 -0.42
N CYS A 18 7.92 -20.58 0.15
CA CYS A 18 6.72 -19.81 0.50
C CYS A 18 6.31 -18.77 -0.55
N GLY A 19 7.10 -18.50 -1.57
CA GLY A 19 6.78 -17.54 -2.64
C GLY A 19 6.51 -16.11 -2.14
N LEU A 20 7.12 -15.70 -1.01
CA LEU A 20 6.83 -14.41 -0.40
C LEU A 20 7.57 -13.27 -1.10
N SER A 21 6.90 -12.11 -1.14
CA SER A 21 7.42 -10.93 -1.84
C SER A 21 8.75 -10.45 -1.26
N VAL A 22 9.57 -9.80 -2.10
CA VAL A 22 10.85 -9.17 -1.70
C VAL A 22 10.64 -8.22 -0.51
N ASN A 23 9.60 -7.37 -0.56
CA ASN A 23 9.31 -6.42 0.52
C ASN A 23 9.00 -7.10 1.86
N TYR A 24 8.28 -8.23 1.84
CA TYR A 24 8.02 -9.00 3.05
C TYR A 24 9.30 -9.60 3.61
N ARG A 25 10.11 -10.22 2.75
CA ARG A 25 11.41 -10.80 3.14
C ARG A 25 12.36 -9.75 3.71
N GLU A 26 12.38 -8.56 3.13
CA GLU A 26 13.17 -7.44 3.64
C GLU A 26 12.67 -6.94 5.01
N SER A 27 11.36 -6.92 5.22
CA SER A 27 10.77 -6.62 6.54
C SER A 27 11.15 -7.68 7.58
N VAL A 28 11.13 -8.97 7.19
CA VAL A 28 11.58 -10.10 8.04
C VAL A 28 13.06 -9.96 8.34
N ARG A 29 13.91 -9.70 7.33
CA ARG A 29 15.36 -9.52 7.48
C ARG A 29 15.67 -8.46 8.55
N ARG A 30 15.04 -7.30 8.47
CA ARG A 30 15.23 -6.21 9.46
C ARG A 30 14.81 -6.63 10.87
N SER A 31 13.68 -7.32 11.01
CA SER A 31 13.24 -7.80 12.32
C SER A 31 14.21 -8.82 12.91
N LEU A 32 14.71 -9.76 12.08
CA LEU A 32 15.66 -10.78 12.53
C LEU A 32 17.03 -10.19 12.82
N ALA A 33 17.53 -9.25 12.00
CA ALA A 33 18.81 -8.59 12.26
C ALA A 33 18.84 -7.93 13.64
N ARG A 34 17.77 -7.18 13.98
CA ARG A 34 17.66 -6.55 15.30
C ARG A 34 17.56 -7.58 16.44
N PHE A 35 16.81 -8.64 16.25
CA PHE A 35 16.67 -9.71 17.23
C PHE A 35 17.99 -10.46 17.45
N THR A 36 18.68 -10.82 16.38
CA THR A 36 19.93 -11.56 16.47
C THR A 36 21.05 -10.70 17.07
N GLU A 37 21.05 -9.39 16.87
CA GLU A 37 21.96 -8.47 17.55
C GLU A 37 21.70 -8.43 19.05
N TRP A 38 20.42 -8.33 19.46
CA TRP A 38 20.05 -8.43 20.88
C TRP A 38 20.43 -9.78 21.49
N CYS A 39 20.27 -10.89 20.77
CA CYS A 39 20.73 -12.19 21.23
C CYS A 39 22.26 -12.25 21.39
N ARG A 40 22.99 -11.67 20.44
CA ARG A 40 24.45 -11.66 20.45
C ARG A 40 25.00 -10.85 21.65
N SER A 41 24.42 -9.68 21.94
CA SER A 41 24.83 -8.86 23.08
C SER A 41 24.64 -9.54 24.45
N ARG A 42 23.87 -10.65 24.47
CA ARG A 42 23.58 -11.46 25.66
C ARG A 42 24.10 -12.89 25.59
N GLU A 43 24.90 -13.18 24.59
CA GLU A 43 25.49 -14.52 24.33
C GLU A 43 24.43 -15.65 24.24
N LEU A 44 23.20 -15.31 23.78
CA LEU A 44 22.09 -16.25 23.66
C LEU A 44 22.19 -17.04 22.36
N SER A 45 22.12 -18.36 22.46
CA SER A 45 21.97 -19.25 21.30
C SER A 45 20.49 -19.56 21.00
N PRO A 46 20.13 -20.06 19.80
CA PRO A 46 18.76 -20.38 19.44
C PRO A 46 18.05 -21.33 20.41
N GLN A 47 18.77 -22.27 20.99
CA GLN A 47 18.24 -23.25 21.94
C GLN A 47 17.89 -22.64 23.31
N HIS A 48 18.52 -21.54 23.67
CA HIS A 48 18.32 -20.86 24.96
C HIS A 48 17.19 -19.84 24.94
N ILE A 49 16.58 -19.61 23.78
CA ILE A 49 15.47 -18.66 23.69
C ILE A 49 14.21 -19.26 24.32
N THR A 50 13.65 -18.53 25.27
CA THR A 50 12.43 -18.89 25.98
C THR A 50 11.32 -17.85 25.76
N GLU A 51 10.07 -18.20 26.12
CA GLU A 51 8.95 -17.26 26.06
C GLU A 51 9.19 -15.98 26.90
N PRO A 52 9.71 -16.07 28.16
CA PRO A 52 10.04 -14.87 28.94
C PRO A 52 11.07 -13.96 28.25
N LEU A 53 12.10 -14.52 27.61
CA LEU A 53 13.10 -13.74 26.87
C LEU A 53 12.46 -13.02 25.66
N LEU A 54 11.53 -13.65 24.96
CA LEU A 54 10.79 -13.00 23.89
C LEU A 54 9.86 -11.89 24.41
N ALA A 55 9.27 -12.06 25.58
CA ALA A 55 8.48 -11.02 26.23
C ALA A 55 9.35 -9.83 26.66
N GLU A 56 10.56 -10.09 27.16
CA GLU A 56 11.56 -9.05 27.47
C GLU A 56 12.00 -8.31 26.21
N TYR A 57 12.35 -9.02 25.15
CA TYR A 57 12.70 -8.40 23.87
C TYR A 57 11.58 -7.50 23.33
N ARG A 58 10.32 -7.94 23.41
CA ARG A 58 9.18 -7.11 23.03
C ARG A 58 9.08 -5.84 23.85
N ARG A 59 9.34 -5.89 25.15
CA ARG A 59 9.35 -4.71 26.04
C ARG A 59 10.45 -3.76 25.62
N LEU A 60 11.66 -4.27 25.40
CA LEU A 60 12.80 -3.48 24.91
C LEU A 60 12.45 -2.74 23.60
N LEU A 61 11.85 -3.40 22.62
CA LEU A 61 11.43 -2.76 21.37
C LEU A 61 10.51 -1.56 21.61
N HIS A 62 9.63 -1.67 22.60
CA HIS A 62 8.72 -0.58 22.97
C HIS A 62 9.44 0.56 23.68
N GLU A 63 10.33 0.26 24.60
CA GLU A 63 11.17 1.21 25.34
C GLU A 63 12.09 2.00 24.39
N GLU A 64 12.58 1.37 23.33
CA GLU A 64 13.35 2.02 22.25
C GLU A 64 12.48 2.86 21.30
N GLY A 65 11.19 3.05 21.60
CA GLY A 65 10.28 3.93 20.85
C GLY A 65 9.65 3.30 19.61
N LEU A 66 9.69 1.98 19.42
CA LEU A 66 8.95 1.37 18.33
C LEU A 66 7.44 1.43 18.57
N ALA A 67 6.69 1.81 17.54
CA ALA A 67 5.25 1.75 17.58
C ALA A 67 4.76 0.34 17.89
N LEU A 68 3.68 0.20 18.66
CA LEU A 68 3.09 -1.10 19.03
C LEU A 68 2.80 -2.01 17.82
N SER A 69 2.37 -1.42 16.70
CA SER A 69 2.17 -2.13 15.44
C SER A 69 3.47 -2.73 14.89
N SER A 70 4.58 -2.00 14.99
CA SER A 70 5.91 -2.46 14.56
C SER A 70 6.44 -3.58 15.46
N CYS A 71 6.27 -3.44 16.79
CA CYS A 71 6.59 -4.50 17.75
C CYS A 71 5.82 -5.79 17.44
N ARG A 72 4.52 -5.66 17.15
CA ARG A 72 3.67 -6.79 16.76
C ARG A 72 4.17 -7.48 15.49
N ILE A 73 4.53 -6.71 14.46
CA ILE A 73 5.08 -7.24 13.21
C ILE A 73 6.37 -8.01 13.49
N ALA A 74 7.28 -7.46 14.29
CA ALA A 74 8.50 -8.15 14.68
C ALA A 74 8.21 -9.49 15.37
N MET A 75 7.26 -9.52 16.31
CA MET A 75 6.87 -10.77 16.99
C MET A 75 6.21 -11.79 16.03
N VAL A 76 5.47 -11.35 15.03
CA VAL A 76 4.93 -12.24 13.97
C VAL A 76 6.05 -12.85 13.15
N HIS A 77 7.08 -12.05 12.79
CA HIS A 77 8.25 -12.54 12.08
C HIS A 77 9.04 -13.55 12.91
N LEU A 78 9.27 -13.27 14.19
CA LEU A 78 9.95 -14.18 15.12
C LEU A 78 9.18 -15.50 15.29
N ARG A 79 7.85 -15.43 15.47
CA ARG A 79 7.02 -16.64 15.56
C ARG A 79 7.17 -17.53 14.32
N ARG A 80 7.21 -16.93 13.13
CA ARG A 80 7.39 -17.65 11.89
C ARG A 80 8.80 -18.24 11.78
N PHE A 81 9.81 -17.51 12.22
CA PHE A 81 11.20 -17.93 12.26
C PHE A 81 11.40 -19.11 13.22
N PHE A 82 10.93 -19.03 14.45
CA PHE A 82 11.04 -20.11 15.42
C PHE A 82 10.24 -21.36 15.02
N ARG A 83 9.08 -21.19 14.36
CA ARG A 83 8.37 -22.32 13.76
C ARG A 83 9.20 -23.02 12.70
N TYR A 84 9.89 -22.27 11.85
CA TYR A 84 10.81 -22.84 10.87
C TYR A 84 11.98 -23.56 11.55
N LEU A 85 12.61 -22.98 12.56
CA LEU A 85 13.70 -23.62 13.29
C LEU A 85 13.26 -24.95 13.95
N ASN A 86 12.07 -24.98 14.54
CA ASN A 86 11.48 -26.17 15.13
C ASN A 86 11.18 -27.23 14.05
N SER A 87 10.62 -26.86 12.91
CA SER A 87 10.34 -27.78 11.81
C SER A 87 11.61 -28.39 11.17
N ARG A 88 12.76 -27.74 11.37
CA ARG A 88 14.08 -28.21 10.92
C ARG A 88 14.90 -28.88 12.05
N ALA A 89 14.26 -29.17 13.18
CA ALA A 89 14.87 -29.76 14.37
C ALA A 89 16.13 -29.02 14.89
N VAL A 90 16.21 -27.69 14.65
CA VAL A 90 17.26 -26.82 15.20
C VAL A 90 16.97 -26.50 16.67
N ILE A 91 15.71 -26.44 17.04
CA ILE A 91 15.20 -26.28 18.40
C ILE A 91 14.12 -27.32 18.67
N GLU A 92 14.00 -27.78 19.91
CA GLU A 92 13.00 -28.79 20.30
C GLU A 92 11.59 -28.23 20.38
N GLN A 93 11.46 -27.02 20.91
CA GLN A 93 10.17 -26.35 21.08
C GLN A 93 10.18 -24.95 20.49
N ASN A 94 9.02 -24.49 20.03
CA ASN A 94 8.86 -23.13 19.51
C ASN A 94 8.58 -22.15 20.67
N PRO A 95 9.55 -21.34 21.11
CA PRO A 95 9.39 -20.42 22.22
C PRO A 95 8.38 -19.28 21.93
N ALA A 96 8.06 -19.06 20.67
CA ALA A 96 7.13 -18.01 20.26
C ALA A 96 5.69 -18.53 20.07
N ALA A 97 5.40 -19.80 20.34
CA ALA A 97 4.09 -20.40 20.09
C ALA A 97 2.97 -19.70 20.88
N LEU A 98 3.22 -19.42 22.16
CA LEU A 98 2.24 -18.81 23.08
C LEU A 98 2.40 -17.30 23.23
N VAL A 99 3.43 -16.69 22.65
CA VAL A 99 3.62 -15.23 22.74
C VAL A 99 2.46 -14.52 22.07
N LYS A 100 1.52 -14.04 22.87
CA LYS A 100 0.37 -13.24 22.40
C LYS A 100 0.89 -11.93 21.80
N GLY A 101 0.54 -11.67 20.58
CA GLY A 101 0.94 -10.43 19.89
C GLY A 101 0.17 -9.21 20.38
N GLY A 102 0.12 -8.93 21.68
CA GLY A 102 -0.57 -7.79 22.30
C GLY A 102 -1.93 -7.42 21.67
N ALA A 103 -2.96 -7.24 22.46
CA ALA A 103 -4.22 -6.71 21.96
C ALA A 103 -4.01 -5.23 21.56
N VAL A 104 -3.79 -4.97 20.29
CA VAL A 104 -4.00 -3.62 19.77
C VAL A 104 -5.51 -3.46 19.67
N ARG A 105 -6.11 -2.55 20.45
CA ARG A 105 -7.44 -2.03 20.11
C ARG A 105 -7.35 -1.65 18.64
N ARG A 106 -8.12 -2.33 17.78
CA ARG A 106 -8.30 -1.87 16.41
C ARG A 106 -8.95 -0.50 16.54
N ALA A 107 -8.17 0.55 16.42
CA ALA A 107 -8.74 1.84 16.10
C ALA A 107 -9.60 1.60 14.85
N ILE A 108 -10.86 2.02 14.91
CA ILE A 108 -11.73 2.04 13.73
C ILE A 108 -10.90 2.78 12.67
N PRO A 109 -10.69 2.21 11.49
CA PRO A 109 -9.88 2.89 10.48
C PRO A 109 -10.51 4.26 10.25
N GLU A 110 -9.75 5.31 10.53
CA GLU A 110 -10.17 6.67 10.25
C GLU A 110 -10.40 6.79 8.75
N THR A 111 -11.56 7.29 8.36
CA THR A 111 -11.88 7.67 6.98
C THR A 111 -11.90 9.18 6.90
N LEU A 112 -11.43 9.73 5.80
CA LEU A 112 -11.62 11.15 5.52
C LEU A 112 -13.07 11.40 5.13
N ALA A 113 -13.70 12.39 5.68
CA ALA A 113 -15.00 12.85 5.19
C ALA A 113 -14.90 13.29 3.73
N ALA A 114 -15.98 13.13 2.96
CA ALA A 114 -16.00 13.51 1.55
C ALA A 114 -15.69 15.01 1.35
N GLU A 115 -16.12 15.86 2.28
CA GLU A 115 -15.83 17.29 2.34
C GLU A 115 -14.36 17.57 2.57
N SER A 116 -13.67 16.81 3.44
CA SER A 116 -12.24 16.93 3.68
C SER A 116 -11.44 16.59 2.42
N VAL A 117 -11.83 15.52 1.71
CA VAL A 117 -11.21 15.17 0.43
C VAL A 117 -11.47 16.25 -0.62
N ALA A 118 -12.68 16.77 -0.71
CA ALA A 118 -13.03 17.87 -1.63
C ALA A 118 -12.16 19.10 -1.35
N LYS A 119 -12.06 19.55 -0.09
CA LYS A 119 -11.19 20.67 0.32
C LYS A 119 -9.75 20.46 -0.11
N MET A 120 -9.19 19.26 0.09
CA MET A 120 -7.82 18.95 -0.28
C MET A 120 -7.60 18.99 -1.80
N LEU A 121 -8.57 18.53 -2.57
CA LEU A 121 -8.56 18.57 -4.02
C LEU A 121 -8.70 20.01 -4.53
N ASP A 122 -9.60 20.79 -3.95
CA ASP A 122 -9.88 22.18 -4.37
C ASP A 122 -8.73 23.12 -3.98
N ALA A 123 -8.05 22.86 -2.86
CA ALA A 123 -6.84 23.57 -2.47
C ALA A 123 -5.62 23.23 -3.33
N THR A 124 -5.72 22.22 -4.21
CA THR A 124 -4.65 21.87 -5.13
C THR A 124 -4.90 22.56 -6.47
N ASP A 125 -4.16 23.64 -6.71
CA ASP A 125 -4.26 24.40 -7.96
C ASP A 125 -3.82 23.52 -9.14
N ALA A 126 -4.76 23.20 -10.02
CA ALA A 126 -4.50 22.37 -11.20
C ALA A 126 -3.78 23.15 -12.32
N ASP A 127 -3.81 24.47 -12.26
CA ASP A 127 -3.18 25.36 -13.24
C ASP A 127 -1.73 25.70 -12.84
N ASP A 128 -1.30 25.36 -11.62
CA ASP A 128 0.10 25.37 -11.21
C ASP A 128 0.86 24.25 -11.97
N ILE A 129 1.39 24.59 -13.12
CA ILE A 129 2.12 23.68 -14.01
C ILE A 129 3.62 23.72 -13.64
N PRO A 130 4.28 22.54 -13.50
CA PRO A 130 3.74 21.17 -13.70
C PRO A 130 3.24 20.50 -12.39
N TYR A 131 3.48 21.10 -11.23
CA TYR A 131 3.36 20.39 -9.95
C TYR A 131 1.92 20.29 -9.44
N GLY A 132 1.15 21.36 -9.56
CA GLY A 132 -0.25 21.37 -9.15
C GLY A 132 -1.09 20.40 -9.98
N ALA A 133 -0.96 20.45 -11.30
CA ALA A 133 -1.64 19.52 -12.20
C ALA A 133 -1.28 18.05 -11.92
N ARG A 134 0.02 17.77 -11.67
CA ARG A 134 0.48 16.43 -11.28
C ARG A 134 -0.13 15.98 -9.94
N ASP A 135 -0.01 16.83 -8.92
CA ASP A 135 -0.43 16.51 -7.57
C ASP A 135 -1.96 16.32 -7.52
N ARG A 136 -2.71 17.15 -8.26
CA ARG A 136 -4.16 16.99 -8.43
C ARG A 136 -4.50 15.64 -9.05
N ALA A 137 -3.84 15.26 -10.12
CA ALA A 137 -4.05 13.97 -10.76
C ALA A 137 -3.73 12.79 -9.83
N ILE A 138 -2.66 12.88 -9.03
CA ILE A 138 -2.31 11.87 -8.01
C ILE A 138 -3.43 11.70 -6.99
N LEU A 139 -3.93 12.80 -6.43
CA LEU A 139 -4.99 12.78 -5.41
C LEU A 139 -6.31 12.22 -5.97
N GLU A 140 -6.71 12.69 -7.16
CA GLU A 140 -7.91 12.22 -7.85
C GLU A 140 -7.82 10.71 -8.18
N MET A 141 -6.65 10.22 -8.61
CA MET A 141 -6.46 8.81 -8.90
C MET A 141 -6.49 7.93 -7.66
N LEU A 142 -5.92 8.37 -6.54
CA LEU A 142 -5.98 7.62 -5.28
C LEU A 142 -7.39 7.54 -4.71
N TYR A 143 -8.12 8.65 -4.72
CA TYR A 143 -9.47 8.71 -4.20
C TYR A 143 -10.52 8.27 -5.22
N GLY A 144 -10.43 8.74 -6.46
CA GLY A 144 -11.44 8.48 -7.49
C GLY A 144 -11.33 7.11 -8.18
N SER A 145 -10.23 6.37 -7.96
CA SER A 145 -10.06 5.02 -8.51
C SER A 145 -9.64 3.99 -7.45
N GLY A 146 -9.40 4.42 -6.21
CA GLY A 146 -9.00 3.55 -5.12
C GLY A 146 -7.71 2.78 -5.37
N LEU A 147 -6.78 3.29 -6.17
CA LEU A 147 -5.51 2.64 -6.46
C LEU A 147 -4.64 2.46 -5.21
N ARG A 148 -3.87 1.36 -5.15
CA ARG A 148 -2.76 1.28 -4.19
C ARG A 148 -1.65 2.23 -4.61
N VAL A 149 -0.95 2.85 -3.65
CA VAL A 149 0.19 3.74 -3.97
C VAL A 149 1.25 3.05 -4.83
N SER A 150 1.47 1.75 -4.65
CA SER A 150 2.40 0.96 -5.47
C SER A 150 1.92 0.74 -6.91
N GLU A 151 0.63 0.76 -7.15
CA GLU A 151 0.02 0.68 -8.48
C GLU A 151 0.11 2.05 -9.16
N LEU A 152 -0.20 3.11 -8.43
CA LEU A 152 -0.11 4.49 -8.92
C LEU A 152 1.30 4.86 -9.40
N VAL A 153 2.34 4.55 -8.62
CA VAL A 153 3.73 4.89 -9.01
C VAL A 153 4.22 4.10 -10.23
N ARG A 154 3.61 2.96 -10.53
CA ARG A 154 3.93 2.11 -11.69
C ARG A 154 2.94 2.26 -12.84
N LEU A 155 1.96 3.15 -12.71
CA LEU A 155 0.96 3.36 -13.74
C LEU A 155 1.62 3.91 -15.01
N ARG A 156 1.23 3.33 -16.17
CA ARG A 156 1.76 3.68 -17.48
C ARG A 156 0.62 4.12 -18.40
N ALA A 157 0.95 4.89 -19.43
CA ALA A 157 -0.04 5.42 -20.36
C ALA A 157 -0.77 4.30 -21.16
N ASP A 158 -0.09 3.20 -21.48
CA ASP A 158 -0.66 2.04 -22.18
C ASP A 158 -1.66 1.23 -21.35
N GLN A 159 -1.80 1.55 -20.07
CA GLN A 159 -2.76 0.92 -19.16
C GLN A 159 -4.08 1.68 -19.03
N ILE A 160 -4.23 2.81 -19.72
CA ILE A 160 -5.39 3.71 -19.61
C ILE A 160 -6.29 3.58 -20.83
N SER A 161 -7.56 3.21 -20.60
CA SER A 161 -8.62 3.37 -21.59
C SER A 161 -9.33 4.71 -21.34
N TRP A 162 -9.02 5.69 -22.18
CA TRP A 162 -9.58 7.05 -22.05
C TRP A 162 -11.07 7.12 -22.39
N GLU A 163 -11.46 6.42 -23.44
CA GLU A 163 -12.86 6.39 -23.90
C GLU A 163 -13.78 5.71 -22.89
N GLU A 164 -13.35 4.58 -22.38
CA GLU A 164 -14.15 3.74 -21.50
C GLU A 164 -13.93 4.06 -20.02
N LYS A 165 -12.97 4.95 -19.70
CA LYS A 165 -12.64 5.44 -18.35
C LYS A 165 -12.33 4.32 -17.36
N PHE A 166 -11.46 3.42 -17.74
CA PHE A 166 -10.89 2.43 -16.83
C PHE A 166 -9.37 2.30 -16.96
N LEU A 167 -8.76 1.68 -15.97
CA LEU A 167 -7.35 1.33 -15.90
C LEU A 167 -7.19 -0.18 -15.90
N ARG A 168 -6.23 -0.69 -16.64
CA ARG A 168 -5.81 -2.08 -16.62
C ARG A 168 -4.64 -2.25 -15.65
N ILE A 169 -4.92 -2.73 -14.43
CA ILE A 169 -3.92 -2.84 -13.35
C ILE A 169 -3.51 -4.31 -13.17
N THR A 170 -2.23 -4.59 -13.36
CA THR A 170 -1.66 -5.91 -13.09
C THR A 170 -1.12 -5.95 -11.65
N GLY A 171 -1.68 -6.84 -10.85
CA GLY A 171 -1.35 -7.03 -9.44
C GLY A 171 -0.32 -8.14 -9.18
N LYS A 172 -0.25 -8.59 -7.93
CA LYS A 172 0.63 -9.69 -7.51
C LYS A 172 0.24 -10.99 -8.24
N GLY A 173 1.24 -11.70 -8.76
CA GLY A 173 1.03 -12.97 -9.48
C GLY A 173 0.54 -12.80 -10.93
N GLY A 174 0.70 -11.62 -11.54
CA GLY A 174 0.31 -11.38 -12.93
C GLY A 174 -1.19 -11.23 -13.16
N LYS A 175 -2.02 -11.28 -12.11
CA LYS A 175 -3.47 -11.11 -12.23
C LYS A 175 -3.81 -9.68 -12.60
N THR A 176 -4.52 -9.52 -13.72
CA THR A 176 -4.98 -8.22 -14.21
C THR A 176 -6.42 -7.97 -13.76
N ARG A 177 -6.71 -6.74 -13.33
CA ARG A 177 -8.06 -6.26 -13.04
C ARG A 177 -8.31 -4.93 -13.73
N TYR A 178 -9.57 -4.63 -13.99
CA TYR A 178 -10.03 -3.33 -14.45
C TYR A 178 -10.48 -2.48 -13.26
N VAL A 179 -9.99 -1.26 -13.21
CA VAL A 179 -10.30 -0.28 -12.15
C VAL A 179 -11.00 0.89 -12.80
N PRO A 180 -12.24 1.21 -12.43
CA PRO A 180 -12.94 2.36 -12.99
C PRO A 180 -12.23 3.66 -12.63
N MET A 181 -12.25 4.60 -13.55
CA MET A 181 -11.72 5.94 -13.38
C MET A 181 -12.88 6.92 -13.37
N GLY A 182 -13.10 7.59 -12.24
CA GLY A 182 -14.14 8.60 -12.12
C GLY A 182 -13.93 9.77 -13.09
N THR A 183 -14.99 10.44 -13.45
CA THR A 183 -14.94 11.54 -14.45
C THR A 183 -13.92 12.62 -14.05
N MET A 184 -13.88 13.00 -12.76
CA MET A 184 -12.92 14.00 -12.27
C MET A 184 -11.49 13.50 -12.29
N ALA A 185 -11.27 12.23 -11.94
CA ALA A 185 -9.96 11.59 -12.00
C ALA A 185 -9.45 11.51 -13.46
N ALA A 186 -10.32 11.13 -14.41
CA ALA A 186 -9.98 11.12 -15.83
C ALA A 186 -9.59 12.51 -16.35
N LYS A 187 -10.36 13.55 -16.00
CA LYS A 187 -10.10 14.92 -16.40
C LYS A 187 -8.77 15.43 -15.82
N ALA A 188 -8.52 15.21 -14.53
CA ALA A 188 -7.29 15.65 -13.88
C ALA A 188 -6.07 14.93 -14.46
N LEU A 189 -6.19 13.62 -14.72
CA LEU A 189 -5.12 12.84 -15.31
C LEU A 189 -4.82 13.28 -16.74
N GLN A 190 -5.85 13.56 -17.54
CA GLN A 190 -5.71 14.07 -18.91
C GLN A 190 -5.03 15.43 -18.93
N ASN A 191 -5.43 16.35 -18.04
CA ASN A 191 -4.77 17.65 -17.90
C ASN A 191 -3.27 17.48 -17.56
N TYR A 192 -2.93 16.65 -16.58
CA TYR A 192 -1.55 16.36 -16.25
C TYR A 192 -0.74 15.82 -17.44
N VAL A 193 -1.28 14.84 -18.15
CA VAL A 193 -0.61 14.20 -19.29
C VAL A 193 -0.36 15.19 -20.43
N GLN A 194 -1.36 16.01 -20.76
CA GLN A 194 -1.30 16.93 -21.89
C GLN A 194 -0.50 18.21 -21.58
N GLN A 195 -0.65 18.77 -20.36
CA GLN A 195 -0.12 20.08 -20.05
C GLN A 195 1.17 20.07 -19.19
N ALA A 196 1.35 19.03 -18.36
CA ALA A 196 2.38 19.06 -17.33
C ALA A 196 3.46 17.98 -17.44
N ARG A 197 3.09 16.78 -17.91
CA ARG A 197 4.02 15.64 -17.91
C ARG A 197 5.26 15.90 -18.81
N HIS A 198 5.08 16.51 -19.96
CA HIS A 198 6.18 16.80 -20.87
C HIS A 198 7.18 17.81 -20.28
N VAL A 199 6.72 18.74 -19.44
CA VAL A 199 7.60 19.70 -18.72
C VAL A 199 8.50 18.98 -17.72
N LEU A 200 8.02 17.88 -17.14
CA LEU A 200 8.79 17.06 -16.19
C LEU A 200 9.67 16.02 -16.88
N ALA A 201 9.34 15.63 -18.11
CA ALA A 201 10.11 14.65 -18.86
C ALA A 201 11.44 15.27 -19.32
N ARG A 202 12.54 14.52 -19.20
CA ARG A 202 13.85 14.96 -19.73
C ARG A 202 14.05 14.46 -21.16
N GLU A 203 14.65 15.29 -21.98
CA GLU A 203 15.07 14.89 -23.33
C GLU A 203 15.97 13.65 -23.25
N GLY A 204 15.72 12.69 -24.15
CA GLY A 204 16.49 11.45 -24.22
C GLY A 204 16.13 10.38 -23.16
N HIS A 205 15.37 10.73 -22.11
CA HIS A 205 15.01 9.79 -21.05
C HIS A 205 13.55 9.32 -21.22
N ARG A 206 13.37 8.16 -21.86
CA ARG A 206 12.03 7.56 -22.01
C ARG A 206 11.64 6.78 -20.76
N VAL A 207 10.92 7.45 -19.85
CA VAL A 207 10.36 6.84 -18.64
C VAL A 207 8.93 6.40 -18.94
N PRO A 208 8.61 5.10 -18.84
CA PRO A 208 7.27 4.58 -19.15
C PRO A 208 6.22 4.94 -18.09
N GLU A 209 6.65 5.19 -16.85
CA GLU A 209 5.76 5.57 -15.77
C GLU A 209 5.14 6.94 -16.01
N LEU A 210 3.88 7.05 -15.57
CA LEU A 210 3.08 8.23 -15.83
C LEU A 210 3.51 9.43 -14.97
N PHE A 211 3.69 9.20 -13.65
CA PHE A 211 3.95 10.25 -12.69
C PHE A 211 5.45 10.46 -12.45
N LEU A 212 5.93 11.66 -12.82
CA LEU A 212 7.34 12.00 -12.78
C LEU A 212 7.68 12.99 -11.66
N SER A 213 8.91 12.88 -11.16
CA SER A 213 9.53 13.83 -10.24
C SER A 213 10.03 15.07 -11.02
N ASN A 214 10.52 16.07 -10.28
CA ASN A 214 11.23 17.23 -10.86
C ASN A 214 12.55 16.86 -11.58
N ARG A 215 13.02 15.64 -11.41
CA ARG A 215 14.23 15.12 -12.07
C ARG A 215 13.90 14.29 -13.31
N GLY A 216 12.64 14.18 -13.71
CA GLY A 216 12.19 13.34 -14.81
C GLY A 216 12.11 11.84 -14.48
N GLU A 217 12.40 11.46 -13.23
CA GLU A 217 12.36 10.08 -12.76
C GLU A 217 10.98 9.67 -12.25
N PRO A 218 10.62 8.37 -12.22
CA PRO A 218 9.38 7.90 -11.62
C PRO A 218 9.25 8.35 -10.16
N LEU A 219 8.06 8.73 -9.74
CA LEU A 219 7.81 9.04 -8.33
C LEU A 219 7.94 7.79 -7.46
N THR A 220 8.56 7.96 -6.29
CA THR A 220 8.59 6.92 -5.26
C THR A 220 7.32 6.95 -4.40
N ARG A 221 7.01 5.83 -3.75
CA ARG A 221 5.90 5.76 -2.77
C ARG A 221 6.04 6.78 -1.65
N GLU A 222 7.28 7.04 -1.22
CA GLU A 222 7.55 8.02 -0.18
C GLU A 222 7.28 9.44 -0.68
N ARG A 223 7.65 9.75 -1.93
CA ARG A 223 7.35 11.06 -2.52
C ARG A 223 5.84 11.30 -2.66
N ILE A 224 5.07 10.28 -3.04
CA ILE A 224 3.59 10.38 -3.04
C ILE A 224 3.05 10.69 -1.64
N ARG A 225 3.57 10.04 -0.57
CA ARG A 225 3.17 10.34 0.81
C ARG A 225 3.47 11.80 1.19
N GLN A 226 4.65 12.31 0.81
CA GLN A 226 5.02 13.70 1.06
C GLN A 226 4.09 14.67 0.34
N ILE A 227 3.75 14.38 -0.93
CA ILE A 227 2.80 15.20 -1.71
C ILE A 227 1.45 15.23 -1.00
N ILE A 228 0.89 14.08 -0.62
CA ILE A 228 -0.40 13.99 0.08
C ILE A 228 -0.37 14.81 1.36
N ARG A 229 0.66 14.65 2.21
CA ARG A 229 0.80 15.42 3.46
C ARG A 229 0.88 16.92 3.21
N LYS A 230 1.67 17.35 2.22
CA LYS A 230 1.78 18.76 1.85
C LYS A 230 0.43 19.33 1.43
N ARG A 231 -0.32 18.62 0.57
CA ARG A 231 -1.62 19.09 0.07
C ARG A 231 -2.71 19.04 1.14
N ALA A 232 -2.69 18.08 2.05
CA ALA A 232 -3.56 18.06 3.22
C ALA A 232 -3.30 19.25 4.14
N ALA A 233 -2.04 19.55 4.45
CA ALA A 233 -1.66 20.70 5.25
C ALA A 233 -2.09 22.03 4.59
N SER A 234 -1.89 22.18 3.27
CA SER A 234 -2.34 23.35 2.51
C SER A 234 -3.87 23.53 2.52
N ALA A 235 -4.64 22.45 2.68
CA ALA A 235 -6.09 22.47 2.82
C ALA A 235 -6.57 22.69 4.28
N GLY A 236 -5.64 22.91 5.22
CA GLY A 236 -5.96 23.07 6.64
C GLY A 236 -6.43 21.80 7.33
N LEU A 237 -6.12 20.63 6.78
CA LEU A 237 -6.49 19.35 7.40
C LEU A 237 -5.44 18.97 8.45
N ASN A 238 -5.87 18.85 9.69
CA ASN A 238 -5.04 18.36 10.82
C ASN A 238 -4.99 16.84 10.90
N GLU A 239 -5.75 16.14 10.07
CA GLU A 239 -5.84 14.70 10.03
C GLU A 239 -4.58 14.07 9.41
N HIS A 240 -4.24 12.87 9.86
CA HIS A 240 -3.10 12.12 9.33
C HIS A 240 -3.44 11.53 7.96
N VAL A 241 -3.31 12.33 6.90
CA VAL A 241 -3.65 11.89 5.53
C VAL A 241 -2.50 11.13 4.88
N TYR A 242 -2.79 9.92 4.39
CA TYR A 242 -1.84 9.03 3.70
C TYR A 242 -2.55 8.16 2.65
N PRO A 243 -1.83 7.53 1.71
CA PRO A 243 -2.48 6.84 0.57
C PRO A 243 -3.50 5.79 0.95
N HIS A 244 -3.28 5.04 2.05
CA HIS A 244 -4.23 4.00 2.47
C HIS A 244 -5.54 4.57 3.00
N ILE A 245 -5.50 5.73 3.70
CA ILE A 245 -6.72 6.38 4.17
C ILE A 245 -7.55 6.89 2.99
N MET A 246 -6.94 7.46 1.95
CA MET A 246 -7.64 7.88 0.75
C MET A 246 -8.34 6.72 0.04
N ARG A 247 -7.65 5.58 -0.09
CA ARG A 247 -8.24 4.37 -0.66
C ARG A 247 -9.33 3.78 0.25
N HIS A 248 -9.17 3.87 1.56
CA HIS A 248 -10.20 3.43 2.51
C HIS A 248 -11.44 4.31 2.44
N SER A 249 -11.26 5.63 2.36
CA SER A 249 -12.37 6.58 2.16
C SER A 249 -13.09 6.34 0.82
N PHE A 250 -12.36 6.01 -0.27
CA PHE A 250 -12.99 5.56 -1.52
C PHE A 250 -13.95 4.38 -1.28
N ALA A 251 -13.48 3.34 -0.60
CA ALA A 251 -14.30 2.15 -0.33
C ALA A 251 -15.51 2.45 0.56
N THR A 252 -15.29 3.22 1.63
CA THR A 252 -16.34 3.59 2.59
C THR A 252 -17.41 4.45 1.94
N HIS A 253 -17.03 5.49 1.19
CA HIS A 253 -18.00 6.36 0.53
C HIS A 253 -18.80 5.65 -0.57
N LEU A 254 -18.20 4.69 -1.28
CA LEU A 254 -18.97 3.83 -2.19
C LEU A 254 -20.02 3.00 -1.44
N LEU A 255 -19.62 2.42 -0.29
CA LEU A 255 -20.52 1.59 0.52
C LEU A 255 -21.64 2.42 1.14
N GLU A 256 -21.33 3.58 1.70
CA GLU A 256 -22.31 4.53 2.28
C GLU A 256 -23.32 5.03 1.24
N ASN A 257 -22.91 5.17 -0.01
CA ASN A 257 -23.79 5.51 -1.12
C ASN A 257 -24.55 4.30 -1.72
N GLY A 258 -24.45 3.12 -1.12
CA GLY A 258 -25.24 1.94 -1.48
C GLY A 258 -24.59 1.00 -2.51
N ALA A 259 -23.29 1.13 -2.79
CA ALA A 259 -22.61 0.16 -3.63
C ALA A 259 -22.48 -1.20 -2.91
N ASP A 260 -22.65 -2.27 -3.66
CA ASP A 260 -22.47 -3.64 -3.14
C ASP A 260 -21.02 -3.88 -2.73
N LEU A 261 -20.81 -4.50 -1.55
CA LEU A 261 -19.50 -4.78 -0.99
C LEU A 261 -18.63 -5.63 -1.91
N ARG A 262 -19.22 -6.59 -2.62
CA ARG A 262 -18.50 -7.46 -3.56
C ARG A 262 -17.96 -6.68 -4.74
N VAL A 263 -18.75 -5.74 -5.26
CA VAL A 263 -18.32 -4.84 -6.34
C VAL A 263 -17.14 -3.96 -5.89
N ILE A 264 -17.20 -3.43 -4.65
CA ILE A 264 -16.10 -2.66 -4.07
C ILE A 264 -14.84 -3.53 -3.93
N GLN A 265 -14.97 -4.76 -3.46
CA GLN A 265 -13.86 -5.71 -3.33
C GLN A 265 -13.22 -6.04 -4.69
N ASP A 266 -14.03 -6.20 -5.74
CA ASP A 266 -13.57 -6.42 -7.11
C ASP A 266 -12.78 -5.22 -7.64
N MET A 267 -13.28 -3.99 -7.48
CA MET A 267 -12.59 -2.75 -7.84
C MET A 267 -11.25 -2.63 -7.11
N LEU A 268 -11.21 -2.99 -5.84
CA LEU A 268 -10.01 -2.92 -5.00
C LEU A 268 -9.03 -4.07 -5.26
N GLY A 269 -9.45 -5.19 -5.83
CA GLY A 269 -8.62 -6.37 -6.06
C GLY A 269 -8.16 -7.01 -4.74
N HIS A 270 -9.11 -7.45 -3.92
CA HIS A 270 -8.86 -8.24 -2.73
C HIS A 270 -8.58 -9.69 -3.14
N ALA A 271 -7.39 -10.19 -2.80
CA ALA A 271 -6.88 -11.48 -3.27
C ALA A 271 -7.54 -12.71 -2.63
N ASP A 272 -8.25 -12.54 -1.51
CA ASP A 272 -8.75 -13.65 -0.69
C ASP A 272 -10.07 -14.27 -1.15
N LEU A 273 -10.74 -13.65 -2.15
CA LEU A 273 -11.93 -14.21 -2.78
C LEU A 273 -11.63 -14.60 -4.23
N ALA A 274 -10.54 -15.35 -4.41
CA ALA A 274 -10.03 -15.74 -5.73
C ALA A 274 -10.88 -16.81 -6.38
N THR A 275 -11.99 -16.43 -6.96
CA THR A 275 -12.38 -16.98 -8.25
C THR A 275 -11.50 -16.30 -9.30
N THR A 276 -10.81 -17.07 -10.11
CA THR A 276 -10.08 -16.61 -11.30
C THR A 276 -11.12 -16.13 -12.32
N GLN A 277 -11.77 -14.99 -12.04
CA GLN A 277 -12.63 -14.35 -13.03
C GLN A 277 -11.71 -13.69 -14.04
N ILE A 278 -11.77 -14.19 -15.28
CA ILE A 278 -11.24 -13.51 -16.45
C ILE A 278 -12.12 -12.26 -16.59
N TYR A 279 -11.63 -11.10 -16.13
CA TYR A 279 -12.35 -9.84 -16.28
C TYR A 279 -12.52 -9.53 -17.77
N THR A 280 -13.74 -9.62 -18.24
CA THR A 280 -14.10 -9.29 -19.62
C THR A 280 -14.28 -7.77 -19.77
N HIS A 281 -14.20 -7.29 -21.00
CA HIS A 281 -14.45 -5.89 -21.34
C HIS A 281 -15.87 -5.42 -20.94
N VAL A 282 -16.84 -6.35 -20.92
CA VAL A 282 -18.23 -6.12 -20.50
C VAL A 282 -18.30 -5.83 -18.99
N GLU A 283 -17.54 -6.55 -18.19
CA GLU A 283 -17.46 -6.31 -16.73
C GLU A 283 -16.82 -4.95 -16.41
N ALA A 284 -15.80 -4.52 -17.18
CA ALA A 284 -15.20 -3.21 -17.03
C ALA A 284 -16.24 -2.08 -17.20
N LYS A 285 -17.08 -2.13 -18.23
CA LYS A 285 -18.17 -1.16 -18.46
C LYS A 285 -19.19 -1.14 -17.32
N ARG A 286 -19.54 -2.32 -16.78
CA ARG A 286 -20.43 -2.44 -15.62
C ARG A 286 -19.82 -1.76 -14.39
N LEU A 287 -18.54 -2.01 -14.11
CA LEU A 287 -17.84 -1.38 -12.96
C LEU A 287 -17.77 0.14 -13.09
N VAL A 288 -17.53 0.67 -14.31
CA VAL A 288 -17.55 2.12 -14.57
C VAL A 288 -18.94 2.71 -14.33
N GLY A 289 -20.00 2.03 -14.76
CA GLY A 289 -21.39 2.45 -14.50
C GLY A 289 -21.71 2.50 -13.01
N LEU A 290 -21.36 1.46 -12.27
CA LEU A 290 -21.55 1.39 -10.82
C LEU A 290 -20.74 2.48 -10.10
N HIS A 291 -19.48 2.65 -10.46
CA HIS A 291 -18.64 3.72 -9.91
C HIS A 291 -19.27 5.10 -10.12
N ARG A 292 -19.76 5.39 -11.34
CA ARG A 292 -20.40 6.67 -11.66
C ARG A 292 -21.65 6.91 -10.81
N ASN A 293 -22.42 5.87 -10.49
CA ASN A 293 -23.65 6.01 -9.71
C ASN A 293 -23.40 6.22 -8.22
N PHE A 294 -22.39 5.59 -7.65
CA PHE A 294 -22.18 5.54 -6.21
C PHE A 294 -21.00 6.37 -5.69
N HIS A 295 -20.01 6.70 -6.54
CA HIS A 295 -18.86 7.48 -6.07
C HIS A 295 -19.19 8.98 -6.03
N PRO A 296 -18.82 9.72 -4.93
CA PRO A 296 -19.11 11.17 -4.80
C PRO A 296 -18.59 12.02 -5.95
N ARG A 297 -17.49 11.60 -6.60
CA ARG A 297 -16.90 12.27 -7.78
C ARG A 297 -17.17 11.53 -9.10
N GLY A 298 -18.11 10.63 -9.11
CA GLY A 298 -18.52 9.87 -10.30
C GLY A 298 -19.42 10.68 -11.22
N ARG A 299 -20.25 11.57 -10.65
CA ARG A 299 -21.17 12.46 -11.38
C ARG A 299 -20.51 13.80 -11.64
N LYS A 300 -20.86 14.48 -12.76
CA LYS A 300 -20.66 15.92 -12.87
C LYS A 300 -21.49 16.59 -11.76
N ARG A 301 -20.90 17.50 -10.99
CA ARG A 301 -21.69 18.53 -10.32
C ARG A 301 -22.16 19.44 -11.45
N ASP A 302 -23.49 19.48 -11.69
CA ASP A 302 -24.12 20.49 -12.51
C ASP A 302 -23.88 21.86 -11.90
#